data_8f0a950f156ddf64aad1074ce9f4065c
#
_entry.id   8f0a950f156ddf64aad1074ce9f4065c
#
_cell.length_a   1.000
_cell.length_b   1.000
_cell.length_c   1.000
_cell.angle_alpha   90.00
_cell.angle_beta   90.00
_cell.angle_gamma   90.00
#
_symmetry.space_group_name_H-M   'P 1'
#
loop_
_entity.id
_entity.type
_entity.pdbx_description
1 polymer ?
#
loop_
_entity_poly.entity_id
_entity_poly.type
_entity_poly.pdbx_seq_one_letter_code
_entity_poly.pdbx_strand_id
1 'polypeptide(L)'
;MTIRLELNRIAPGVEIGPHRHGVETLVYLAGGELVFEHGEGMQRRAIVRSGDILYEAPAELHRVRNEGTTDALTLLAAVDADARRAVAALRRWHADQEPVRRLRDARSVAKDGIRRTFLVEPGDFGSVTFTVTEMDLEPGAEDEWHRHPGSEHAIVVFEGRGTIQVGEVEETLEPLKGIRILAGRPHRVRNDGRLRLRYVVCASPGTDPTIDRRPAAAPPIRLDD
;
A
#
# COMPACT_ATOMS: atom_id res chain seq x y z
N MET A 1 -4.58 13.51 -7.38
CA MET A 1 -5.17 12.17 -7.05
C MET A 1 -4.98 11.98 -5.56
N THR A 2 -5.98 11.49 -4.88
CA THR A 2 -5.93 11.29 -3.42
C THR A 2 -6.02 9.81 -3.13
N ILE A 3 -5.07 9.29 -2.36
CA ILE A 3 -5.10 7.91 -1.88
C ILE A 3 -6.12 7.82 -0.74
N ARG A 4 -7.09 6.90 -0.87
CA ARG A 4 -7.98 6.51 0.21
C ARG A 4 -7.49 5.17 0.76
N LEU A 5 -7.33 5.10 2.08
CA LEU A 5 -6.96 3.89 2.80
C LEU A 5 -8.08 3.49 3.75
N GLU A 6 -8.37 2.19 3.80
CA GLU A 6 -9.32 1.61 4.73
C GLU A 6 -8.70 0.37 5.38
N LEU A 7 -8.72 0.34 6.72
CA LEU A 7 -8.37 -0.85 7.48
C LEU A 7 -9.64 -1.63 7.81
N ASN A 8 -9.67 -2.90 7.44
CA ASN A 8 -10.80 -3.76 7.68
C ASN A 8 -10.36 -5.02 8.44
N ARG A 9 -11.24 -5.48 9.32
CA ARG A 9 -11.14 -6.76 9.99
C ARG A 9 -12.30 -7.64 9.51
N ILE A 10 -11.97 -8.79 8.96
CA ILE A 10 -12.93 -9.77 8.44
C ILE A 10 -12.82 -11.00 9.34
N ALA A 11 -13.83 -11.22 10.18
CA ALA A 11 -13.85 -12.35 11.12
C ALA A 11 -13.99 -13.70 10.37
N PRO A 12 -13.61 -14.83 11.01
CA PRO A 12 -13.87 -16.15 10.47
C PRO A 12 -15.34 -16.36 10.07
N GLY A 13 -15.57 -16.94 8.89
CA GLY A 13 -16.90 -17.22 8.34
C GLY A 13 -17.60 -16.00 7.73
N VAL A 14 -17.02 -14.79 7.80
CA VAL A 14 -17.62 -13.60 7.18
C VAL A 14 -17.35 -13.59 5.69
N GLU A 15 -18.39 -13.25 4.93
CA GLU A 15 -18.35 -13.02 3.49
C GLU A 15 -18.70 -11.56 3.18
N ILE A 16 -17.85 -10.92 2.37
CA ILE A 16 -18.20 -9.68 1.65
C ILE A 16 -18.75 -10.15 0.31
N GLY A 17 -20.07 -10.10 0.18
CA GLY A 17 -20.80 -10.64 -0.96
C GLY A 17 -20.42 -10.02 -2.31
N PRO A 18 -21.04 -10.49 -3.40
CA PRO A 18 -20.68 -10.05 -4.74
C PRO A 18 -20.82 -8.55 -4.93
N HIS A 19 -19.71 -7.90 -5.31
CA HIS A 19 -19.66 -6.45 -5.54
C HIS A 19 -18.63 -6.07 -6.61
N ARG A 20 -18.55 -4.79 -6.92
CA ARG A 20 -17.62 -4.20 -7.91
C ARG A 20 -17.12 -2.86 -7.40
N HIS A 21 -15.88 -2.53 -7.72
CA HIS A 21 -15.34 -1.18 -7.52
C HIS A 21 -15.41 -0.35 -8.80
N GLY A 22 -15.61 0.96 -8.66
CA GLY A 22 -15.55 1.89 -9.79
C GLY A 22 -14.13 2.33 -10.15
N VAL A 23 -13.15 1.97 -9.33
CA VAL A 23 -11.74 2.35 -9.43
C VAL A 23 -10.84 1.14 -9.17
N GLU A 24 -9.57 1.24 -9.52
CA GLU A 24 -8.57 0.25 -9.13
C GLU A 24 -8.46 0.21 -7.60
N THR A 25 -8.46 -0.99 -7.07
CA THR A 25 -8.32 -1.24 -5.64
C THR A 25 -7.22 -2.26 -5.40
N LEU A 26 -6.35 -1.97 -4.44
CA LEU A 26 -5.34 -2.90 -3.94
C LEU A 26 -5.66 -3.25 -2.49
N VAL A 27 -5.58 -4.53 -2.16
CA VAL A 27 -5.78 -5.02 -0.80
C VAL A 27 -4.50 -5.71 -0.34
N TYR A 28 -3.81 -5.11 0.63
CA TYR A 28 -2.70 -5.76 1.34
C TYR A 28 -3.28 -6.55 2.51
N LEU A 29 -2.97 -7.84 2.57
CA LEU A 29 -3.37 -8.70 3.69
C LEU A 29 -2.29 -8.67 4.77
N ALA A 30 -2.54 -7.91 5.84
CA ALA A 30 -1.61 -7.78 6.95
C ALA A 30 -1.61 -8.99 7.90
N GLY A 31 -2.69 -9.76 7.93
CA GLY A 31 -2.82 -10.95 8.76
C GLY A 31 -3.97 -11.85 8.34
N GLY A 32 -3.89 -13.13 8.65
CA GLY A 32 -4.91 -14.12 8.31
C GLY A 32 -4.82 -14.65 6.89
N GLU A 33 -5.94 -15.19 6.40
CA GLU A 33 -6.09 -15.72 5.04
C GLU A 33 -7.48 -15.35 4.52
N LEU A 34 -7.57 -15.04 3.23
CA LEU A 34 -8.84 -14.77 2.54
C LEU A 34 -8.95 -15.61 1.27
N VAL A 35 -10.18 -15.92 0.92
CA VAL A 35 -10.55 -16.47 -0.37
C VAL A 35 -11.15 -15.36 -1.22
N PHE A 36 -10.58 -15.14 -2.40
CA PHE A 36 -11.05 -14.20 -3.40
C PHE A 36 -11.63 -14.99 -4.57
N GLU A 37 -12.88 -14.73 -4.90
CA GLU A 37 -13.55 -15.33 -6.06
C GLU A 37 -13.93 -14.23 -7.03
N HIS A 38 -13.63 -14.43 -8.31
CA HIS A 38 -13.79 -13.39 -9.33
C HIS A 38 -14.04 -13.97 -10.73
N GLY A 39 -14.22 -13.08 -11.69
CA GLY A 39 -14.48 -13.42 -13.08
C GLY A 39 -15.95 -13.74 -13.34
N GLU A 40 -16.25 -14.10 -14.59
CA GLU A 40 -17.60 -14.45 -15.00
C GLU A 40 -18.13 -15.65 -14.22
N GLY A 41 -19.28 -15.48 -13.56
CA GLY A 41 -19.86 -16.51 -12.70
C GLY A 41 -19.02 -16.87 -11.46
N MET A 42 -18.01 -16.07 -11.10
CA MET A 42 -17.13 -16.31 -9.95
C MET A 42 -16.42 -17.67 -9.98
N GLN A 43 -16.03 -18.11 -11.16
CA GLN A 43 -15.42 -19.44 -11.36
C GLN A 43 -13.94 -19.49 -11.01
N ARG A 44 -13.31 -18.34 -10.83
CA ARG A 44 -11.90 -18.23 -10.46
C ARG A 44 -11.78 -18.02 -8.97
N ARG A 45 -10.81 -18.69 -8.37
CA ARG A 45 -10.57 -18.65 -6.94
C ARG A 45 -9.09 -18.48 -6.66
N ALA A 46 -8.76 -17.45 -5.90
CA ALA A 46 -7.43 -17.22 -5.38
C ALA A 46 -7.44 -17.24 -3.85
N ILE A 47 -6.37 -17.74 -3.25
CA ILE A 47 -6.15 -17.66 -1.79
C ILE A 47 -5.14 -16.55 -1.55
N VAL A 48 -5.49 -15.57 -0.74
CA VAL A 48 -4.66 -14.45 -0.34
C VAL A 48 -4.15 -14.70 1.08
N ARG A 49 -2.85 -14.58 1.29
CA ARG A 49 -2.21 -14.81 2.60
C ARG A 49 -1.54 -13.56 3.13
N SER A 50 -1.24 -13.58 4.43
CA SER A 50 -0.51 -12.47 5.07
C SER A 50 0.76 -12.09 4.29
N GLY A 51 0.87 -10.80 3.98
CA GLY A 51 1.92 -10.19 3.15
C GLY A 51 1.61 -10.12 1.65
N ASP A 52 0.58 -10.84 1.17
CA ASP A 52 0.18 -10.78 -0.24
C ASP A 52 -0.58 -9.49 -0.56
N ILE A 53 -0.50 -9.09 -1.83
CA ILE A 53 -1.35 -8.04 -2.43
C ILE A 53 -2.40 -8.71 -3.31
N LEU A 54 -3.65 -8.31 -3.15
CA LEU A 54 -4.75 -8.61 -4.05
C LEU A 54 -5.05 -7.37 -4.89
N TYR A 55 -5.18 -7.55 -6.19
CA TYR A 55 -5.66 -6.53 -7.12
C TYR A 55 -7.13 -6.79 -7.46
N GLU A 56 -7.96 -5.81 -7.25
CA GLU A 56 -9.37 -5.80 -7.60
C GLU A 56 -9.59 -4.83 -8.78
N ALA A 57 -9.76 -5.41 -9.95
CA ALA A 57 -9.90 -4.63 -11.17
C ALA A 57 -11.21 -3.82 -11.18
N PRO A 58 -11.21 -2.60 -11.76
CA PRO A 58 -12.43 -1.82 -11.90
C PRO A 58 -13.53 -2.60 -12.62
N ALA A 59 -14.76 -2.51 -12.14
CA ALA A 59 -15.96 -3.16 -12.68
C ALA A 59 -15.95 -4.71 -12.72
N GLU A 60 -14.88 -5.37 -12.29
CA GLU A 60 -14.87 -6.83 -12.16
C GLU A 60 -15.74 -7.25 -10.97
N LEU A 61 -16.64 -8.22 -11.22
CA LEU A 61 -17.47 -8.81 -10.16
C LEU A 61 -16.64 -9.77 -9.33
N HIS A 62 -16.62 -9.56 -8.03
CA HIS A 62 -15.88 -10.42 -7.10
C HIS A 62 -16.53 -10.51 -5.74
N ARG A 63 -16.09 -11.45 -4.94
CA ARG A 63 -16.41 -11.57 -3.51
C ARG A 63 -15.19 -12.02 -2.72
N VAL A 64 -15.21 -11.71 -1.43
CA VAL A 64 -14.14 -12.06 -0.50
C VAL A 64 -14.73 -12.82 0.67
N ARG A 65 -14.08 -13.91 1.11
CA ARG A 65 -14.49 -14.69 2.28
C ARG A 65 -13.31 -15.00 3.18
N ASN A 66 -13.54 -14.94 4.47
CA ASN A 66 -12.59 -15.51 5.43
C ASN A 66 -13.03 -16.93 5.77
N GLU A 67 -12.41 -17.89 5.10
CA GLU A 67 -12.61 -19.33 5.39
C GLU A 67 -11.62 -19.88 6.43
N GLY A 68 -10.73 -19.00 6.95
CA GLY A 68 -9.76 -19.34 7.99
C GLY A 68 -10.37 -19.41 9.38
N THR A 69 -9.52 -19.59 10.39
CA THR A 69 -9.90 -19.70 11.80
C THR A 69 -9.55 -18.46 12.61
N THR A 70 -8.90 -17.48 12.01
CA THR A 70 -8.49 -16.22 12.64
C THR A 70 -9.02 -15.04 11.84
N ASP A 71 -9.09 -13.87 12.47
CA ASP A 71 -9.40 -12.63 11.77
C ASP A 71 -8.43 -12.38 10.63
N ALA A 72 -8.93 -11.94 9.50
CA ALA A 72 -8.13 -11.37 8.42
C ALA A 72 -8.09 -9.85 8.57
N LEU A 73 -6.88 -9.28 8.61
CA LEU A 73 -6.66 -7.84 8.67
C LEU A 73 -6.20 -7.34 7.31
N THR A 74 -6.98 -6.44 6.71
CA THR A 74 -6.70 -5.91 5.38
C THR A 74 -6.47 -4.41 5.40
N LEU A 75 -5.55 -3.94 4.56
CA LEU A 75 -5.43 -2.54 4.16
C LEU A 75 -5.88 -2.42 2.71
N LEU A 76 -7.02 -1.81 2.50
CA LEU A 76 -7.53 -1.47 1.18
C LEU A 76 -6.99 -0.10 0.79
N ALA A 77 -6.39 0.00 -0.40
CA ALA A 77 -5.93 1.24 -1.01
C ALA A 77 -6.68 1.46 -2.32
N ALA A 78 -7.34 2.61 -2.44
CA ALA A 78 -8.00 3.06 -3.66
C ALA A 78 -7.59 4.50 -3.97
N VAL A 79 -7.58 4.87 -5.24
CA VAL A 79 -7.33 6.25 -5.66
C VAL A 79 -8.57 6.80 -6.35
N ASP A 80 -8.98 8.00 -5.94
CA ASP A 80 -10.00 8.73 -6.67
C ASP A 80 -9.46 9.09 -8.07
N ALA A 81 -9.68 8.18 -9.02
CA ALA A 81 -9.33 8.35 -10.42
C ALA A 81 -10.54 8.84 -11.20
N ASP A 82 -10.30 9.64 -12.24
CA ASP A 82 -11.36 9.94 -13.18
C ASP A 82 -11.80 8.67 -13.95
N ALA A 83 -13.02 8.69 -14.47
CA ALA A 83 -13.60 7.55 -15.22
C ALA A 83 -12.73 7.09 -16.40
N ARG A 84 -11.91 7.98 -17.00
CA ARG A 84 -11.01 7.63 -18.13
C ARG A 84 -9.89 6.72 -17.67
N ARG A 85 -9.34 6.95 -16.47
CA ARG A 85 -8.28 6.10 -15.89
C ARG A 85 -8.82 4.73 -15.48
N ALA A 86 -10.00 4.68 -14.88
CA ALA A 86 -10.67 3.42 -14.56
C ALA A 86 -10.92 2.59 -15.83
N VAL A 87 -11.41 3.19 -16.92
CA VAL A 87 -11.57 2.51 -18.22
C VAL A 87 -10.23 2.07 -18.80
N ALA A 88 -9.17 2.87 -18.67
CA ALA A 88 -7.85 2.49 -19.16
C ALA A 88 -7.26 1.32 -18.36
N ALA A 89 -7.46 1.27 -17.05
CA ALA A 89 -7.05 0.14 -16.21
C ALA A 89 -7.81 -1.14 -16.60
N LEU A 90 -9.13 -1.04 -16.74
CA LEU A 90 -9.96 -2.18 -17.16
C LEU A 90 -9.53 -2.75 -18.53
N ARG A 91 -9.13 -1.90 -19.47
CA ARG A 91 -8.64 -2.35 -20.79
C ARG A 91 -7.30 -3.07 -20.74
N ARG A 92 -6.48 -2.79 -19.72
CA ARG A 92 -5.19 -3.46 -19.51
C ARG A 92 -5.31 -4.72 -18.66
N TRP A 93 -6.38 -4.83 -17.88
CA TRP A 93 -6.67 -6.00 -17.09
C TRP A 93 -7.20 -7.13 -17.98
N HIS A 94 -6.58 -8.28 -17.92
CA HIS A 94 -7.05 -9.49 -18.57
C HIS A 94 -7.57 -10.45 -17.48
N ALA A 95 -8.78 -10.90 -17.63
CA ALA A 95 -9.45 -11.75 -16.64
C ALA A 95 -8.73 -13.08 -16.35
N ASP A 96 -7.76 -13.49 -17.16
CA ASP A 96 -6.90 -14.65 -16.94
C ASP A 96 -5.60 -14.34 -16.18
N GLN A 97 -5.32 -13.08 -15.86
CA GLN A 97 -4.20 -12.72 -15.01
C GLN A 97 -4.42 -13.17 -13.56
N GLU A 98 -3.33 -13.54 -12.88
CA GLU A 98 -3.37 -13.82 -11.44
C GLU A 98 -3.58 -12.49 -10.69
N PRO A 99 -4.66 -12.34 -9.90
CA PRO A 99 -4.95 -11.10 -9.19
C PRO A 99 -4.10 -10.92 -7.93
N VAL A 100 -3.31 -11.93 -7.55
CA VAL A 100 -2.54 -11.93 -6.31
C VAL A 100 -1.04 -11.88 -6.58
N ARG A 101 -0.40 -10.84 -6.07
CA ARG A 101 1.07 -10.78 -5.94
C ARG A 101 1.47 -11.40 -4.61
N ARG A 102 2.25 -12.47 -4.66
CA ARG A 102 2.74 -13.13 -3.47
C ARG A 102 3.93 -12.37 -2.88
N LEU A 103 3.94 -12.21 -1.56
CA LEU A 103 5.07 -11.61 -0.86
C LEU A 103 6.39 -12.31 -1.20
N ARG A 104 6.40 -13.64 -1.25
CA ARG A 104 7.60 -14.45 -1.53
C ARG A 104 8.19 -14.24 -2.92
N ASP A 105 7.38 -13.79 -3.88
CA ASP A 105 7.78 -13.57 -5.28
C ASP A 105 8.12 -12.09 -5.55
N ALA A 106 7.94 -11.23 -4.55
CA ALA A 106 8.22 -9.81 -4.64
C ALA A 106 9.73 -9.55 -4.55
N ARG A 107 10.20 -8.61 -5.35
CA ARG A 107 11.59 -8.15 -5.31
C ARG A 107 11.88 -7.45 -3.99
N SER A 108 13.00 -7.78 -3.36
CA SER A 108 13.44 -7.17 -2.11
C SER A 108 14.86 -6.65 -2.21
N VAL A 109 15.12 -5.53 -1.57
CA VAL A 109 16.46 -4.94 -1.42
C VAL A 109 16.67 -4.59 0.05
N ALA A 110 17.80 -5.02 0.60
CA ALA A 110 18.20 -4.68 1.97
C ALA A 110 19.47 -3.86 1.97
N LYS A 111 19.47 -2.74 2.68
CA LYS A 111 20.61 -1.84 2.85
C LYS A 111 20.45 -1.03 4.13
N ASP A 112 21.54 -0.84 4.89
CA ASP A 112 21.62 0.04 6.06
C ASP A 112 20.52 -0.24 7.13
N GLY A 113 20.24 -1.54 7.39
CA GLY A 113 19.21 -1.97 8.33
C GLY A 113 17.76 -1.80 7.81
N ILE A 114 17.58 -1.47 6.54
CA ILE A 114 16.27 -1.30 5.91
C ILE A 114 16.09 -2.34 4.81
N ARG A 115 14.99 -3.10 4.89
CA ARG A 115 14.52 -3.93 3.79
C ARG A 115 13.31 -3.26 3.12
N ARG A 116 13.38 -3.14 1.81
CA ARG A 116 12.30 -2.68 0.95
C ARG A 116 11.83 -3.84 0.10
N THR A 117 10.58 -4.24 0.25
CA THR A 117 9.95 -5.29 -0.57
C THR A 117 8.91 -4.63 -1.47
N PHE A 118 9.15 -4.70 -2.78
CA PHE A 118 8.32 -4.05 -3.80
C PHE A 118 7.16 -4.97 -4.15
N LEU A 119 6.02 -4.75 -3.50
CA LEU A 119 4.81 -5.57 -3.66
C LEU A 119 4.06 -5.24 -4.95
N VAL A 120 4.03 -3.96 -5.33
CA VAL A 120 3.49 -3.50 -6.62
C VAL A 120 4.44 -2.47 -7.21
N GLU A 121 4.97 -2.77 -8.39
CA GLU A 121 5.82 -1.88 -9.18
C GLU A 121 5.04 -1.27 -10.35
N PRO A 122 5.52 -0.18 -10.96
CA PRO A 122 4.84 0.44 -12.11
C PRO A 122 4.60 -0.56 -13.23
N GLY A 123 3.36 -0.69 -13.66
CA GLY A 123 2.95 -1.62 -14.72
C GLY A 123 2.48 -2.98 -14.23
N ASP A 124 2.67 -3.33 -12.95
CA ASP A 124 2.06 -4.52 -12.38
C ASP A 124 0.52 -4.43 -12.49
N PHE A 125 -0.13 -5.56 -12.78
CA PHE A 125 -1.57 -5.64 -13.05
C PHE A 125 -2.04 -4.68 -14.18
N GLY A 126 -1.12 -4.15 -14.99
CA GLY A 126 -1.41 -3.08 -15.95
C GLY A 126 -1.73 -1.73 -15.31
N SER A 127 -1.59 -1.60 -13.99
CA SER A 127 -1.82 -0.36 -13.26
C SER A 127 -0.67 0.63 -13.44
N VAL A 128 -1.02 1.92 -13.47
CA VAL A 128 -0.08 3.05 -13.36
C VAL A 128 -0.45 3.96 -12.18
N THR A 129 -1.45 3.54 -11.42
CA THR A 129 -2.06 4.37 -10.39
C THR A 129 -1.29 4.26 -9.07
N PHE A 130 -0.79 3.06 -8.77
CA PHE A 130 -0.12 2.77 -7.51
C PHE A 130 1.25 2.15 -7.67
N THR A 131 2.07 2.37 -6.65
CA THR A 131 3.08 1.40 -6.19
C THR A 131 2.83 1.08 -4.72
N VAL A 132 3.21 -0.12 -4.31
CA VAL A 132 3.12 -0.56 -2.91
C VAL A 132 4.45 -1.16 -2.50
N THR A 133 5.02 -0.64 -1.42
CA THR A 133 6.28 -1.13 -0.86
C THR A 133 6.10 -1.45 0.62
N GLU A 134 6.48 -2.65 1.04
CA GLU A 134 6.64 -2.97 2.45
C GLU A 134 8.04 -2.52 2.89
N MET A 135 8.09 -1.78 3.97
CA MET A 135 9.30 -1.28 4.63
C MET A 135 9.49 -2.02 5.95
N ASP A 136 10.68 -2.54 6.17
CA ASP A 136 11.06 -3.25 7.39
C ASP A 136 12.39 -2.68 7.89
N LEU A 137 12.33 -1.91 8.97
CA LEU A 137 13.45 -1.19 9.57
C LEU A 137 13.92 -1.91 10.85
N GLU A 138 15.21 -2.23 10.92
CA GLU A 138 15.85 -2.69 12.16
C GLU A 138 15.84 -1.59 13.21
N PRO A 139 15.93 -1.94 14.51
CA PRO A 139 16.12 -0.93 15.55
C PRO A 139 17.33 -0.03 15.26
N GLY A 140 17.12 1.28 15.34
CA GLY A 140 18.11 2.32 15.01
C GLY A 140 18.24 2.66 13.53
N ALA A 141 17.60 1.93 12.62
CA ALA A 141 17.63 2.27 11.20
C ALA A 141 16.79 3.52 10.90
N GLU A 142 17.24 4.28 9.91
CA GLU A 142 16.57 5.51 9.46
C GLU A 142 16.46 5.51 7.93
N ASP A 143 15.26 5.67 7.41
CA ASP A 143 15.03 6.10 6.02
C ASP A 143 15.20 7.62 5.99
N GLU A 144 16.39 8.04 5.58
CA GLU A 144 16.89 9.41 5.67
C GLU A 144 15.96 10.42 4.98
N TRP A 145 16.17 11.69 5.28
CA TRP A 145 15.43 12.78 4.65
C TRP A 145 15.38 12.66 3.12
N HIS A 146 14.17 12.64 2.61
CA HIS A 146 13.88 12.62 1.18
C HIS A 146 12.49 13.20 0.90
N ARG A 147 12.19 13.41 -0.37
CA ARG A 147 10.86 13.79 -0.85
C ARG A 147 10.57 13.15 -2.19
N HIS A 148 9.29 13.01 -2.51
CA HIS A 148 8.79 12.54 -3.78
C HIS A 148 8.03 13.66 -4.47
N PRO A 149 8.64 14.37 -5.45
CA PRO A 149 8.06 15.59 -6.02
C PRO A 149 6.70 15.40 -6.67
N GLY A 150 6.47 14.25 -7.30
CA GLY A 150 5.27 13.94 -8.06
C GLY A 150 4.32 12.93 -7.43
N SER A 151 4.67 12.31 -6.28
CA SER A 151 3.86 11.27 -5.66
C SER A 151 3.41 11.63 -4.25
N GLU A 152 2.12 11.41 -3.99
CA GLU A 152 1.57 11.35 -2.64
C GLU A 152 1.86 9.96 -2.05
N HIS A 153 2.20 9.92 -0.77
CA HIS A 153 2.40 8.67 -0.03
C HIS A 153 1.37 8.52 1.07
N ALA A 154 0.89 7.31 1.25
CA ALA A 154 0.12 6.92 2.41
C ALA A 154 0.83 5.74 3.09
N ILE A 155 1.14 5.91 4.37
CA ILE A 155 1.87 4.93 5.19
C ILE A 155 0.90 4.33 6.20
N VAL A 156 0.95 3.00 6.39
CA VAL A 156 0.27 2.32 7.49
C VAL A 156 1.23 1.37 8.19
N VAL A 157 1.33 1.50 9.50
CA VAL A 157 2.18 0.66 10.36
C VAL A 157 1.46 -0.61 10.76
N PHE A 158 2.16 -1.75 10.70
CA PHE A 158 1.64 -3.04 11.14
C PHE A 158 2.37 -3.62 12.34
N GLU A 159 3.66 -3.29 12.51
CA GLU A 159 4.46 -3.83 13.60
C GLU A 159 5.49 -2.80 14.10
N GLY A 160 5.75 -2.83 15.39
CA GLY A 160 6.76 -1.98 16.01
C GLY A 160 6.29 -0.58 16.31
N ARG A 161 7.23 0.26 16.69
CA ARG A 161 7.05 1.70 16.95
C ARG A 161 8.26 2.45 16.39
N GLY A 162 8.02 3.65 15.95
CA GLY A 162 9.08 4.54 15.46
C GLY A 162 8.57 5.97 15.37
N THR A 163 9.29 6.79 14.65
CA THR A 163 8.98 8.20 14.47
C THR A 163 9.00 8.54 12.98
N ILE A 164 8.00 9.29 12.54
CA ILE A 164 8.01 9.97 11.25
C ILE A 164 8.12 11.46 11.46
N GLN A 165 8.93 12.10 10.66
CA GLN A 165 8.99 13.56 10.59
C GLN A 165 8.63 14.00 9.17
N VAL A 166 7.67 14.94 9.06
CA VAL A 166 7.22 15.54 7.81
C VAL A 166 7.36 17.04 7.92
N GLY A 167 8.37 17.62 7.25
CA GLY A 167 8.78 19.00 7.49
C GLY A 167 9.19 19.21 8.95
N GLU A 168 8.50 20.10 9.66
CA GLU A 168 8.76 20.40 11.09
C GLU A 168 7.91 19.55 12.05
N VAL A 169 6.93 18.79 11.54
CA VAL A 169 6.02 17.98 12.36
C VAL A 169 6.61 16.60 12.58
N GLU A 170 6.72 16.21 13.83
CA GLU A 170 7.13 14.86 14.22
C GLU A 170 5.95 14.13 14.87
N GLU A 171 5.73 12.86 14.45
CA GLU A 171 4.69 12.01 14.95
C GLU A 171 5.21 10.62 15.28
N THR A 172 4.65 10.01 16.34
CA THR A 172 4.92 8.62 16.67
C THR A 172 4.16 7.70 15.72
N LEU A 173 4.89 6.73 15.16
CA LEU A 173 4.36 5.59 14.41
C LEU A 173 4.08 4.44 15.37
N GLU A 174 2.88 3.88 15.28
CA GLU A 174 2.46 2.70 16.04
C GLU A 174 1.47 1.86 15.22
N PRO A 175 1.27 0.57 15.55
CA PRO A 175 0.41 -0.31 14.77
C PRO A 175 -0.98 0.25 14.51
N LEU A 176 -1.43 0.10 13.28
CA LEU A 176 -2.70 0.57 12.71
C LEU A 176 -2.82 2.09 12.57
N LYS A 177 -1.75 2.85 12.86
CA LYS A 177 -1.70 4.27 12.55
C LYS A 177 -1.40 4.48 11.07
N GLY A 178 -2.21 5.29 10.42
CA GLY A 178 -2.01 5.75 9.04
C GLY A 178 -1.55 7.19 8.99
N ILE A 179 -0.62 7.50 8.08
CA ILE A 179 -0.13 8.84 7.83
C ILE A 179 -0.11 9.11 6.34
N ARG A 180 -0.57 10.30 5.96
CA ARG A 180 -0.55 10.78 4.59
C ARG A 180 0.52 11.84 4.42
N ILE A 181 1.34 11.70 3.37
CA ILE A 181 2.40 12.64 3.00
C ILE A 181 2.09 13.18 1.61
N LEU A 182 1.83 14.46 1.51
CA LEU A 182 1.56 15.10 0.22
C LEU A 182 2.81 15.12 -0.67
N ALA A 183 2.61 15.15 -1.98
CA ALA A 183 3.67 15.26 -2.96
C ALA A 183 4.62 16.43 -2.66
N GLY A 184 5.92 16.21 -2.79
CA GLY A 184 6.96 17.19 -2.56
C GLY A 184 7.29 17.48 -1.09
N ARG A 185 6.56 16.94 -0.11
CA ARG A 185 6.83 17.16 1.31
C ARG A 185 8.06 16.37 1.77
N PRO A 186 9.12 17.03 2.27
CA PRO A 186 10.27 16.36 2.85
C PRO A 186 9.85 15.54 4.07
N HIS A 187 10.37 14.33 4.17
CA HIS A 187 10.09 13.46 5.30
C HIS A 187 11.22 12.46 5.54
N ARG A 188 11.21 11.87 6.73
CA ARG A 188 12.06 10.76 7.13
C ARG A 188 11.32 9.84 8.09
N VAL A 189 11.73 8.58 8.17
CA VAL A 189 11.21 7.60 9.12
C VAL A 189 12.35 6.99 9.89
N ARG A 190 12.23 6.93 11.22
CA ARG A 190 13.21 6.30 12.12
C ARG A 190 12.56 5.18 12.92
N ASN A 191 13.27 4.08 13.05
CA ASN A 191 12.96 3.08 14.04
C ASN A 191 13.75 3.37 15.33
N ASP A 192 13.20 4.18 16.20
CA ASP A 192 13.71 4.48 17.52
C ASP A 192 13.17 3.53 18.63
N GLY A 193 12.43 2.52 18.20
CA GLY A 193 11.96 1.44 19.05
C GLY A 193 13.00 0.32 19.27
N ARG A 194 12.59 -0.72 20.02
CA ARG A 194 13.43 -1.90 20.32
C ARG A 194 13.15 -3.10 19.43
N LEU A 195 12.05 -3.07 18.70
CA LEU A 195 11.61 -4.11 17.78
C LEU A 195 11.69 -3.58 16.35
N ARG A 196 11.58 -4.46 15.36
CA ARG A 196 11.47 -4.05 13.97
C ARG A 196 10.24 -3.16 13.77
N LEU A 197 10.39 -2.15 12.93
CA LEU A 197 9.30 -1.29 12.51
C LEU A 197 8.89 -1.72 11.08
N ARG A 198 7.67 -2.25 10.94
CA ARG A 198 7.14 -2.66 9.64
C ARG A 198 5.93 -1.82 9.27
N TYR A 199 5.99 -1.28 8.06
CA TYR A 199 4.90 -0.48 7.51
C TYR A 199 4.80 -0.65 6.00
N VAL A 200 3.63 -0.38 5.45
CA VAL A 200 3.39 -0.36 4.02
C VAL A 200 3.24 1.07 3.55
N VAL A 201 3.89 1.38 2.44
CA VAL A 201 3.77 2.64 1.72
C VAL A 201 3.01 2.40 0.44
N CYS A 202 1.87 3.07 0.29
CA CYS A 202 1.17 3.20 -0.99
C CYS A 202 1.53 4.56 -1.59
N ALA A 203 2.05 4.58 -2.82
CA ALA A 203 2.39 5.82 -3.53
C ALA A 203 1.51 6.00 -4.78
N SER A 204 1.07 7.22 -5.04
CA SER A 204 0.28 7.58 -6.21
C SER A 204 0.63 8.98 -6.73
N PRO A 205 0.80 9.16 -8.05
CA PRO A 205 0.82 8.13 -9.09
C PRO A 205 2.01 7.19 -8.97
N GLY A 206 1.82 5.92 -9.32
CA GLY A 206 2.87 4.90 -9.29
C GLY A 206 3.98 5.09 -10.35
N THR A 207 3.82 6.04 -11.25
CA THR A 207 4.76 6.28 -12.37
C THR A 207 5.86 7.27 -12.07
N ASP A 208 5.86 7.93 -10.89
CA ASP A 208 6.91 8.85 -10.50
C ASP A 208 7.83 8.23 -9.43
N PRO A 209 8.93 7.56 -9.83
CA PRO A 209 9.90 6.99 -8.91
C PRO A 209 10.88 8.03 -8.37
N THR A 210 10.69 9.32 -8.67
CA THR A 210 11.66 10.37 -8.35
C THR A 210 11.80 10.54 -6.86
N ILE A 211 13.01 10.29 -6.35
CA ILE A 211 13.39 10.55 -4.97
C ILE A 211 14.43 11.66 -4.95
N ASP A 212 14.11 12.78 -4.31
CA ASP A 212 15.08 13.86 -4.08
C ASP A 212 15.63 13.73 -2.65
N ARG A 213 16.90 13.34 -2.55
CA ARG A 213 17.63 13.15 -1.29
C ARG A 213 18.55 14.31 -0.94
N ARG A 214 18.25 15.50 -1.39
CA ARG A 214 19.04 16.68 -0.98
C ARG A 214 18.93 16.87 0.53
N PRO A 215 20.07 17.12 1.25
CA PRO A 215 20.01 17.40 2.67
C PRO A 215 19.09 18.59 2.90
N ALA A 216 18.08 18.37 3.72
CA ALA A 216 17.13 19.39 4.03
C ALA A 216 17.70 20.41 5.03
N ALA A 217 18.37 21.42 4.51
CA ALA A 217 18.04 22.73 5.04
C ALA A 217 16.65 23.04 4.45
N ALA A 218 15.59 22.52 5.05
CA ALA A 218 14.25 22.93 4.67
C ALA A 218 14.15 24.43 5.01
N PRO A 219 13.96 25.31 4.02
CA PRO A 219 13.60 26.68 4.37
C PRO A 219 12.29 26.61 5.14
N PRO A 220 12.11 27.42 6.20
CA PRO A 220 10.84 27.49 6.90
C PRO A 220 9.75 27.77 5.86
N ILE A 221 8.77 26.89 5.78
CA ILE A 221 7.58 27.13 4.96
C ILE A 221 6.83 28.23 5.71
N ARG A 222 6.89 29.44 5.18
CA ARG A 222 6.02 30.51 5.64
C ARG A 222 4.58 30.08 5.32
N LEU A 223 3.74 30.07 6.33
CA LEU A 223 2.31 29.74 6.21
C LEU A 223 1.50 30.93 5.64
N ASP A 224 2.16 31.88 5.03
CA ASP A 224 1.56 33.06 4.45
C ASP A 224 1.73 33.00 2.92
N ASP A 225 0.87 32.18 2.27
CA ASP A 225 0.46 32.34 0.87
C ASP A 225 -0.73 31.41 0.59
#